data_040144e81bdf934ac4b549f468a9ec50
#
_entry.id   040144e81bdf934ac4b549f468a9ec50
#
_cell.length_a   1.000
_cell.length_b   1.000
_cell.length_c   1.000
_cell.angle_alpha   90.00
_cell.angle_beta   90.00
_cell.angle_gamma   90.00
#
_symmetry.space_group_name_H-M   'P 1'
#
loop_
_entity.id
_entity.type
_entity.pdbx_description
1 polymer ?
#
loop_
_entity_poly.entity_id
_entity_poly.type
_entity_poly.pdbx_seq_one_letter_code
_entity_poly.pdbx_strand_id
1 'polypeptide(L)'
;MNPILFAGSIIAATFAFASAPALADDDDAYYARHRKQFITHERAAQIARQAVKGGRVTSVEFDHEARDDHFDVDVRAADGREYDVKIDARSGKVRYVKRDD
;
A
#
# COMPACT_ATOMS: atom_id res chain seq x y z
N MET A 1 -32.94 2.43 -5.48
CA MET A 1 -32.43 2.40 -5.32
C MET A 1 -31.44 2.39 -5.24
N ASN A 2 -31.08 2.40 -5.32
CA ASN A 2 -30.11 2.35 -5.19
C ASN A 2 -29.18 2.76 -4.96
N PRO A 3 -29.12 3.21 -5.11
CA PRO A 3 -28.26 3.85 -4.91
C PRO A 3 -27.20 3.36 -4.48
N ILE A 4 -27.17 2.91 -4.29
CA ILE A 4 -26.22 2.28 -3.80
C ILE A 4 -25.12 2.15 -4.37
N LEU A 5 -25.26 2.12 -5.01
CA LEU A 5 -24.19 1.90 -5.49
C LEU A 5 -23.30 2.67 -5.43
N PHE A 6 -23.46 3.11 -5.22
CA PHE A 6 -22.45 3.64 -5.16
C PHE A 6 -21.65 3.73 -4.58
N ALA A 7 -22.01 3.81 -4.64
CA ALA A 7 -21.39 3.98 -3.95
C ALA A 7 -20.36 3.56 -3.97
N GLY A 8 -20.38 3.14 -3.79
CA GLY A 8 -19.30 2.72 -3.58
C GLY A 8 -18.48 2.88 -4.46
N SER A 9 -18.68 2.80 -5.01
CA SER A 9 -17.88 2.75 -5.77
C SER A 9 -16.96 3.51 -5.74
N ILE A 10 -17.10 4.07 -5.74
CA ILE A 10 -16.34 4.84 -5.74
C ILE A 10 -15.27 4.80 -5.23
N ILE A 11 -15.30 4.72 -4.54
CA ILE A 11 -14.33 4.57 -3.88
C ILE A 11 -13.22 4.22 -4.41
N ALA A 12 -13.43 3.47 -5.00
CA ALA A 12 -12.36 2.98 -5.40
C ALA A 12 -11.51 3.90 -5.96
N ALA A 13 -12.00 4.60 -6.49
CA ALA A 13 -11.25 5.41 -7.16
C ALA A 13 -10.21 5.86 -6.52
N THR A 14 -10.45 5.91 -5.55
CA THR A 14 -9.60 6.30 -4.80
C THR A 14 -8.28 5.99 -5.03
N PHE A 15 -7.96 5.18 -5.63
CA PHE A 15 -6.72 4.91 -5.64
C PHE A 15 -6.05 5.29 -6.72
N ALA A 16 -6.19 6.24 -7.02
CA ALA A 16 -5.54 6.68 -7.95
C ALA A 16 -4.15 6.59 -7.99
N PHE A 17 -3.56 6.45 -7.00
CA PHE A 17 -2.17 6.50 -7.13
C PHE A 17 -1.75 5.55 -8.13
N ALA A 18 -2.62 4.90 -8.55
CA ALA A 18 -2.20 3.99 -9.42
C ALA A 18 -1.70 4.57 -10.63
N SER A 19 -1.90 5.62 -10.80
CA SER A 19 -1.61 6.07 -12.04
C SER A 19 -0.24 6.29 -12.28
N ALA A 20 0.43 6.05 -11.51
CA ALA A 20 1.69 6.37 -11.70
C ALA A 20 2.30 5.88 -12.83
N PRO A 21 2.84 6.03 -13.25
CA PRO A 21 3.48 5.75 -14.12
C PRO A 21 4.23 5.13 -14.82
N ALA A 22 4.49 5.40 -15.08
CA ALA A 22 5.04 4.94 -16.02
C ALA A 22 6.29 4.42 -15.93
N LEU A 23 6.96 4.73 -15.12
CA LEU A 23 8.17 4.27 -15.11
C LEU A 23 8.29 3.13 -14.32
N ALA A 24 8.03 2.06 -14.72
CA ALA A 24 8.16 0.91 -13.92
C ALA A 24 9.58 0.65 -13.74
N ASP A 25 10.03 0.53 -12.63
CA ASP A 25 11.39 0.17 -12.43
C ASP A 25 11.46 -1.35 -12.34
N ASP A 26 12.61 -1.89 -12.04
CA ASP A 26 12.81 -3.33 -12.01
C ASP A 26 11.94 -4.00 -10.96
N ASP A 27 11.71 -3.33 -9.85
CA ASP A 27 10.91 -3.91 -8.79
C ASP A 27 9.46 -4.01 -9.20
N ASP A 28 8.96 -3.01 -9.89
CA ASP A 28 7.58 -3.05 -10.37
C ASP A 28 7.41 -4.15 -11.41
N ALA A 29 8.38 -4.33 -12.25
CA ALA A 29 8.33 -5.40 -13.25
C ALA A 29 8.34 -6.76 -12.57
N TYR A 30 9.14 -6.90 -11.55
CA TYR A 30 9.20 -8.16 -10.83
C TYR A 30 7.85 -8.44 -10.18
N TYR A 31 7.26 -7.43 -9.56
CA TYR A 31 5.96 -7.58 -8.94
C TYR A 31 4.93 -8.05 -9.98
N ALA A 32 4.92 -7.43 -11.12
CA ALA A 32 3.93 -7.75 -12.14
C ALA A 32 4.06 -9.19 -12.61
N ARG A 33 5.26 -9.68 -12.74
CA ARG A 33 5.46 -11.04 -13.19
C ARG A 33 5.10 -12.06 -12.15
N HIS A 34 5.13 -11.69 -10.88
CA HIS A 34 4.88 -12.63 -9.80
C HIS A 34 3.69 -12.25 -8.94
N ARG A 35 2.75 -11.50 -9.54
CA ARG A 35 1.64 -10.97 -8.78
C ARG A 35 0.91 -11.95 -7.91
N LYS A 36 0.77 -13.16 -8.37
CA LYS A 36 -0.03 -14.10 -7.60
C LYS A 36 0.63 -14.53 -6.30
N GLN A 37 1.88 -14.21 -6.14
CA GLN A 37 2.58 -14.57 -4.92
C GLN A 37 2.49 -13.49 -3.87
N PHE A 38 1.98 -12.33 -4.23
CA PHE A 38 2.06 -11.16 -3.36
C PHE A 38 0.68 -10.60 -3.04
N ILE A 39 0.58 -9.90 -1.94
CA ILE A 39 -0.62 -9.13 -1.65
C ILE A 39 -0.67 -7.96 -2.61
N THR A 40 -1.81 -7.32 -2.73
CA THR A 40 -1.94 -6.19 -3.64
C THR A 40 -1.47 -4.91 -2.95
N HIS A 41 -1.20 -3.90 -3.76
CA HIS A 41 -0.86 -2.58 -3.22
C HIS A 41 -2.00 -2.05 -2.35
N GLU A 42 -3.24 -2.28 -2.76
CA GLU A 42 -4.39 -1.84 -1.99
C GLU A 42 -4.47 -2.53 -0.65
N ARG A 43 -4.15 -3.82 -0.65
CA ARG A 43 -4.16 -4.55 0.61
C ARG A 43 -3.05 -4.04 1.53
N ALA A 44 -1.88 -3.77 0.98
CA ALA A 44 -0.79 -3.21 1.77
C ALA A 44 -1.20 -1.87 2.36
N ALA A 45 -1.88 -1.04 1.59
CA ALA A 45 -2.34 0.25 2.08
C ALA A 45 -3.33 0.08 3.24
N GLN A 46 -4.24 -0.87 3.12
CA GLN A 46 -5.20 -1.12 4.20
C GLN A 46 -4.52 -1.58 5.46
N ILE A 47 -3.58 -2.50 5.31
CA ILE A 47 -2.86 -3.03 6.46
C ILE A 47 -2.11 -1.90 7.16
N ALA A 48 -1.46 -1.05 6.38
CA ALA A 48 -0.69 0.04 6.97
C ALA A 48 -1.60 1.02 7.71
N ARG A 49 -2.75 1.34 7.13
CA ARG A 49 -3.67 2.25 7.81
C ARG A 49 -4.14 1.68 9.12
N GLN A 50 -4.41 0.40 9.16
CA GLN A 50 -4.85 -0.23 10.38
C GLN A 50 -3.73 -0.22 11.42
N ALA A 51 -2.51 -0.41 10.97
CA ALA A 51 -1.37 -0.45 11.88
C ALA A 51 -1.14 0.90 12.56
N VAL A 52 -1.50 2.00 11.89
CA VAL A 52 -1.34 3.29 12.51
C VAL A 52 -2.68 3.82 12.99
N LYS A 53 -3.67 2.98 13.07
CA LYS A 53 -4.96 3.34 13.62
C LYS A 53 -5.64 4.45 12.85
N GLY A 54 -5.58 4.36 11.55
CA GLY A 54 -6.24 5.32 10.68
C GLY A 54 -5.25 6.29 10.12
N GLY A 55 -5.72 7.14 9.28
CA GLY A 55 -4.86 8.09 8.64
C GLY A 55 -4.96 7.98 7.15
N ARG A 56 -4.04 8.61 6.46
CA ARG A 56 -4.10 8.64 5.02
C ARG A 56 -2.81 8.08 4.44
N VAL A 57 -2.94 7.14 3.54
CA VAL A 57 -1.78 6.57 2.89
C VAL A 57 -1.28 7.56 1.85
N THR A 58 -0.03 7.90 1.89
CA THR A 58 0.56 8.86 0.97
C THR A 58 1.43 8.18 -0.07
N SER A 59 1.95 7.01 0.19
CA SER A 59 2.67 6.28 -0.85
C SER A 59 2.71 4.80 -0.52
N VAL A 60 2.77 3.97 -1.54
CA VAL A 60 2.90 2.53 -1.42
C VAL A 60 3.96 2.11 -2.40
N GLU A 61 5.00 1.45 -1.92
CA GLU A 61 6.08 1.07 -2.78
C GLU A 61 6.45 -0.39 -2.55
N PHE A 62 6.58 -1.15 -3.61
CA PHE A 62 7.01 -2.54 -3.52
C PHE A 62 8.52 -2.59 -3.72
N ASP A 63 9.20 -3.29 -2.83
CA ASP A 63 10.63 -3.48 -2.95
C ASP A 63 10.95 -4.96 -3.03
N HIS A 64 11.73 -5.32 -4.03
CA HIS A 64 12.21 -6.67 -4.19
C HIS A 64 13.67 -6.72 -3.81
N GLU A 65 13.96 -7.42 -2.74
CA GLU A 65 15.34 -7.59 -2.34
C GLU A 65 15.58 -9.05 -2.15
N ALA A 66 16.74 -9.48 -2.44
CA ALA A 66 17.09 -10.87 -2.47
C ALA A 66 16.13 -11.82 -1.80
N ARG A 67 15.96 -11.81 -0.57
CA ARG A 67 15.04 -12.71 0.07
C ARG A 67 14.01 -12.00 0.86
N ASP A 68 13.77 -10.74 0.52
CA ASP A 68 12.96 -9.93 1.38
C ASP A 68 12.07 -9.04 0.53
N ASP A 69 11.03 -9.60 -0.01
CA ASP A 69 10.09 -8.83 -0.78
C ASP A 69 9.11 -8.17 0.18
N HIS A 70 8.97 -6.88 0.11
CA HIS A 70 8.13 -6.17 1.05
C HIS A 70 7.52 -4.92 0.44
N PHE A 71 6.53 -4.37 1.13
CA PHE A 71 5.99 -3.08 0.77
C PHE A 71 6.42 -2.07 1.83
N ASP A 72 6.76 -0.87 1.36
CA ASP A 72 6.95 0.26 2.25
C ASP A 72 5.79 1.19 2.03
N VAL A 73 5.04 1.47 3.07
CA VAL A 73 3.86 2.31 2.96
C VAL A 73 4.00 3.50 3.89
N ASP A 74 3.84 4.68 3.34
CA ASP A 74 3.88 5.89 4.14
C ASP A 74 2.47 6.30 4.48
N VAL A 75 2.21 6.57 5.74
CA VAL A 75 0.90 6.95 6.22
C VAL A 75 1.00 8.21 7.05
N ARG A 76 0.16 9.19 6.74
CA ARG A 76 0.06 10.36 7.59
C ARG A 76 -1.08 10.13 8.56
N ALA A 77 -0.75 10.00 9.82
CA ALA A 77 -1.73 9.70 10.84
C ALA A 77 -2.59 10.90 11.19
N ALA A 78 -3.62 10.66 11.95
CA ALA A 78 -4.54 11.72 12.34
C ALA A 78 -3.84 12.83 13.11
N ASP A 79 -2.79 12.51 13.81
CA ASP A 79 -2.06 13.51 14.59
C ASP A 79 -1.08 14.31 13.74
N GLY A 80 -1.05 14.09 12.45
CA GLY A 80 -0.18 14.81 11.54
C GLY A 80 1.20 14.22 11.37
N ARG A 81 1.50 13.17 12.08
CA ARG A 81 2.82 12.57 11.97
C ARG A 81 2.86 11.56 10.86
N GLU A 82 4.02 11.38 10.29
CA GLU A 82 4.18 10.40 9.24
C GLU A 82 4.82 9.15 9.76
N TYR A 83 4.34 8.02 9.28
CA TYR A 83 4.85 6.72 9.69
C TYR A 83 5.20 5.90 8.46
N ASP A 84 6.26 5.12 8.57
CA ASP A 84 6.67 4.21 7.54
C ASP A 84 6.33 2.82 8.03
N VAL A 85 5.52 2.09 7.29
CA VAL A 85 5.09 0.76 7.68
C VAL A 85 5.69 -0.23 6.70
N LYS A 86 6.46 -1.18 7.22
CA LYS A 86 7.04 -2.21 6.36
C LYS A 86 6.20 -3.46 6.48
N ILE A 87 5.77 -4.00 5.37
CA ILE A 87 4.85 -5.13 5.33
C ILE A 87 5.41 -6.22 4.45
N ASP A 88 5.41 -7.43 4.96
CA ASP A 88 5.86 -8.55 4.16
C ASP A 88 4.95 -8.70 2.95
N ALA A 89 5.52 -8.78 1.76
CA ALA A 89 4.74 -8.75 0.54
C ALA A 89 3.96 -10.04 0.30
N ARG A 90 4.37 -11.13 0.91
CA ARG A 90 3.68 -12.38 0.68
C ARG A 90 2.60 -12.64 1.72
N SER A 91 2.91 -12.44 2.97
CA SER A 91 1.98 -12.76 4.04
C SER A 91 1.12 -11.59 4.46
N GLY A 92 1.54 -10.37 4.16
CA GLY A 92 0.84 -9.20 4.65
C GLY A 92 1.16 -8.85 6.09
N LYS A 93 2.17 -9.50 6.66
CA LYS A 93 2.48 -9.26 8.04
C LYS A 93 3.24 -7.96 8.21
N VAL A 94 2.85 -7.17 9.18
CA VAL A 94 3.55 -5.92 9.47
C VAL A 94 4.86 -6.25 10.17
N ARG A 95 5.95 -5.77 9.61
CA ARG A 95 7.25 -6.01 10.21
C ARG A 95 7.63 -4.91 11.16
N TYR A 96 7.32 -3.69 10.85
CA TYR A 96 7.51 -2.60 11.80
C TYR A 96 6.69 -1.38 11.38
N VAL A 97 6.49 -0.51 12.34
CA VAL A 97 5.90 0.78 12.12
C VAL A 97 6.88 1.78 12.71
N LYS A 98 7.39 2.67 11.89
CA LYS A 98 8.41 3.57 12.33
C LYS A 98 8.00 5.00 12.05
N ARG A 99 8.19 5.87 13.00
CA ARG A 99 7.87 7.25 12.78
C ARG A 99 8.93 7.87 11.87
N ASP A 100 8.46 8.60 10.89
CA ASP A 100 9.33 9.05 9.85
C ASP A 100 9.41 10.56 9.77
N ASP A 101 9.23 11.29 10.77
CA ASP A 101 9.40 12.73 10.68
C ASP A 101 10.51 13.26 11.59
#